data_742ec539490180c1e619f3b1a487aff6
#
_entry.id   742ec539490180c1e619f3b1a487aff6
#
_cell.length_a   1.000
_cell.length_b   1.000
_cell.length_c   1.000
_cell.angle_alpha   90.00
_cell.angle_beta   90.00
_cell.angle_gamma   90.00
#
_symmetry.space_group_name_H-M   'P 1'
#
loop_
_entity.id
_entity.type
_entity.pdbx_description
1 polymer ?
#
loop_
_entity_poly.entity_id
_entity_poly.type
_entity_poly.pdbx_seq_one_letter_code
_entity_poly.pdbx_strand_id
1 'polypeptide(L)'
;LGAYARLRGRTRIVAVTGSAGKTGTKEALALALGAQGRTHATAGNLNNHWGVPLSLARMPADAAFGVFELGMNHAGEIAPLSRQVKPDVAIITTVQAAHLENFPSVAAIADAKAEIFAGMSSDGVAVLNRDNPHYASLVAHARTQGIGRIWSFGEHERADARLLDQRIEAGATVVEARLHGAPIRFSLPVPGRHVVMNCLAVLLAVGALGADPVAAAAALARLAPLKGRGVVHRIRIARGGRRGALTVIDESYNANPASVEAAIDVLARAQRAPRGRRIAVLGDMLELGPTAPALHAGLAGPLAAAGIERVFTCGKLMTALERALPPAMRGGHAADSAALLPMVLAAVRPGDVVMVKGSLGSRMAPVVEALLALDEDAHETPPPRAANGK
;
A
#
# COMPACT_ATOMS: atom_id res chain seq x y z
N LEU A 1 12.10 5.74 -27.52
CA LEU A 1 11.15 4.64 -27.76
C LEU A 1 9.85 4.86 -27.00
N GLY A 2 9.88 5.08 -25.67
CA GLY A 2 8.66 5.24 -24.87
C GLY A 2 7.78 6.41 -25.32
N ALA A 3 8.35 7.60 -25.55
CA ALA A 3 7.61 8.76 -26.05
C ALA A 3 7.01 8.51 -27.45
N TYR A 4 7.71 7.75 -28.30
CA TYR A 4 7.21 7.38 -29.61
C TYR A 4 6.04 6.38 -29.55
N ALA A 5 6.08 5.43 -28.62
CA ALA A 5 4.97 4.52 -28.39
C ALA A 5 3.69 5.28 -27.99
N ARG A 6 3.81 6.33 -27.15
CA ARG A 6 2.68 7.17 -26.74
C ARG A 6 2.03 7.96 -27.90
N LEU A 7 2.79 8.32 -28.93
CA LEU A 7 2.28 9.05 -30.09
C LEU A 7 1.40 8.20 -31.03
N ARG A 8 1.47 6.85 -30.92
CA ARG A 8 0.77 5.94 -31.84
C ARG A 8 -0.65 5.54 -31.42
N GLY A 9 -1.04 5.76 -30.18
CA GLY A 9 -2.27 5.19 -29.64
C GLY A 9 -3.29 6.23 -29.15
N ARG A 10 -4.57 5.87 -29.25
CA ARG A 10 -5.68 6.54 -28.57
C ARG A 10 -5.85 6.07 -27.12
N THR A 11 -4.82 5.44 -26.56
CA THR A 11 -4.82 4.89 -25.21
C THR A 11 -5.04 6.00 -24.18
N ARG A 12 -6.03 5.85 -23.32
CA ARG A 12 -6.27 6.74 -22.18
C ARG A 12 -5.38 6.32 -21.01
N ILE A 13 -4.65 7.26 -20.46
CA ILE A 13 -3.59 6.95 -19.48
C ILE A 13 -3.88 7.57 -18.13
N VAL A 14 -3.71 6.77 -17.07
CA VAL A 14 -3.64 7.23 -15.69
C VAL A 14 -2.24 7.03 -15.13
N ALA A 15 -1.70 8.06 -14.50
CA ALA A 15 -0.45 8.00 -13.74
C ALA A 15 -0.73 8.10 -12.24
N VAL A 16 0.05 7.38 -11.44
CA VAL A 16 -0.09 7.33 -9.98
C VAL A 16 1.24 7.62 -9.30
N THR A 17 1.25 8.56 -8.36
CA THR A 17 2.34 8.79 -7.42
C THR A 17 1.82 8.92 -5.99
N GLY A 18 2.72 9.05 -5.02
CA GLY A 18 2.39 9.25 -3.61
C GLY A 18 3.48 8.70 -2.68
N SER A 19 3.45 9.06 -1.41
CA SER A 19 4.38 8.56 -0.39
C SER A 19 4.10 7.10 -0.04
N ALA A 20 2.83 6.68 -0.06
CA ALA A 20 2.36 5.31 0.17
C ALA A 20 1.20 4.98 -0.78
N GLY A 21 0.90 3.69 -0.97
CA GLY A 21 -0.28 3.24 -1.71
C GLY A 21 -0.16 3.20 -3.24
N LYS A 22 0.93 3.70 -3.85
CA LYS A 22 1.13 3.74 -5.31
C LYS A 22 0.84 2.40 -6.00
N THR A 23 1.56 1.36 -5.61
CA THR A 23 1.45 0.04 -6.25
C THR A 23 0.07 -0.58 -6.06
N GLY A 24 -0.51 -0.47 -4.85
CA GLY A 24 -1.87 -0.96 -4.60
C GLY A 24 -2.91 -0.25 -5.47
N THR A 25 -2.79 1.08 -5.62
CA THR A 25 -3.66 1.88 -6.50
C THR A 25 -3.47 1.50 -7.97
N LYS A 26 -2.21 1.29 -8.41
CA LYS A 26 -1.90 0.83 -9.77
C LYS A 26 -2.53 -0.53 -10.07
N GLU A 27 -2.43 -1.50 -9.16
CA GLU A 27 -3.05 -2.83 -9.36
C GLU A 27 -4.58 -2.76 -9.33
N ALA A 28 -5.16 -1.95 -8.44
CA ALA A 28 -6.60 -1.73 -8.39
C ALA A 28 -7.12 -1.08 -9.69
N LEU A 29 -6.38 -0.10 -10.26
CA LEU A 29 -6.68 0.49 -11.56
C LEU A 29 -6.59 -0.54 -12.69
N ALA A 30 -5.52 -1.34 -12.71
CA ALA A 30 -5.31 -2.38 -13.72
C ALA A 30 -6.46 -3.39 -13.71
N LEU A 31 -6.92 -3.79 -12.52
CA LEU A 31 -8.06 -4.69 -12.34
C LEU A 31 -9.38 -4.04 -12.80
N ALA A 32 -9.65 -2.82 -12.35
CA ALA A 32 -10.90 -2.10 -12.61
C ALA A 32 -11.06 -1.73 -14.09
N LEU A 33 -10.00 -1.25 -14.74
CA LEU A 33 -9.98 -0.92 -16.15
C LEU A 33 -9.88 -2.16 -17.04
N GLY A 34 -9.14 -3.19 -16.59
CA GLY A 34 -9.01 -4.47 -17.29
C GLY A 34 -10.33 -5.23 -17.44
N ALA A 35 -11.30 -4.99 -16.55
CA ALA A 35 -12.66 -5.52 -16.68
C ALA A 35 -13.47 -4.84 -17.81
N GLN A 36 -13.00 -3.71 -18.34
CA GLN A 36 -13.74 -2.87 -19.28
C GLN A 36 -13.01 -2.65 -20.61
N GLY A 37 -11.75 -3.04 -20.71
CA GLY A 37 -10.98 -2.91 -21.94
C GLY A 37 -9.54 -3.41 -21.78
N ARG A 38 -8.85 -3.61 -22.91
CA ARG A 38 -7.46 -4.03 -22.88
C ARG A 38 -6.61 -3.01 -22.14
N THR A 39 -6.04 -3.41 -21.01
CA THR A 39 -5.30 -2.54 -20.11
C THR A 39 -3.85 -2.97 -20.01
N HIS A 40 -2.92 -2.02 -20.16
CA HIS A 40 -1.51 -2.19 -19.86
C HIS A 40 -1.17 -1.49 -18.54
N ALA A 41 -0.43 -2.15 -17.68
CA ALA A 41 0.03 -1.55 -16.42
C ALA A 41 1.53 -1.75 -16.22
N THR A 42 2.18 -0.80 -15.55
CA THR A 42 3.58 -0.93 -15.13
C THR A 42 3.77 -2.21 -14.33
N ALA A 43 4.66 -3.09 -14.79
CA ALA A 43 4.98 -4.34 -14.10
C ALA A 43 5.85 -4.10 -12.86
N GLY A 44 5.51 -4.74 -11.74
CA GLY A 44 6.29 -4.67 -10.51
C GLY A 44 6.54 -3.24 -10.04
N ASN A 45 7.81 -2.91 -9.80
CA ASN A 45 8.28 -1.58 -9.36
C ASN A 45 9.03 -0.81 -10.46
N LEU A 46 8.72 -1.02 -11.74
CA LEU A 46 9.32 -0.32 -12.88
C LEU A 46 8.81 1.15 -12.98
N ASN A 47 9.00 1.91 -11.91
CA ASN A 47 8.42 3.24 -11.71
C ASN A 47 9.44 4.39 -11.81
N ASN A 48 10.68 4.12 -12.20
CA ASN A 48 11.79 5.07 -12.32
C ASN A 48 12.13 5.39 -13.79
N HIS A 49 13.20 6.16 -14.01
CA HIS A 49 13.67 6.62 -15.32
C HIS A 49 14.07 5.50 -16.32
N TRP A 50 14.28 4.27 -15.87
CA TRP A 50 14.43 3.10 -16.72
C TRP A 50 13.12 2.34 -16.92
N GLY A 51 12.38 2.17 -15.84
CA GLY A 51 11.19 1.32 -15.81
C GLY A 51 10.00 1.92 -16.56
N VAL A 52 9.76 3.22 -16.43
CA VAL A 52 8.61 3.88 -17.09
C VAL A 52 8.76 3.88 -18.62
N PRO A 53 9.91 4.28 -19.22
CA PRO A 53 10.10 4.17 -20.66
C PRO A 53 10.00 2.75 -21.20
N LEU A 54 10.50 1.77 -20.45
CA LEU A 54 10.40 0.35 -20.80
C LEU A 54 8.94 -0.12 -20.78
N SER A 55 8.15 0.29 -19.76
CA SER A 55 6.73 -0.02 -19.67
C SER A 55 5.95 0.61 -20.83
N LEU A 56 6.23 1.87 -21.17
CA LEU A 56 5.66 2.52 -22.36
C LEU A 56 5.97 1.80 -23.66
N ALA A 57 7.22 1.36 -23.82
CA ALA A 57 7.64 0.63 -25.03
C ALA A 57 6.97 -0.73 -25.17
N ARG A 58 6.60 -1.37 -24.05
CA ARG A 58 5.90 -2.65 -23.99
C ARG A 58 4.37 -2.52 -24.11
N MET A 59 3.83 -1.31 -24.05
CA MET A 59 2.39 -1.09 -24.13
C MET A 59 1.87 -1.47 -25.51
N PRO A 60 0.89 -2.38 -25.61
CA PRO A 60 0.28 -2.75 -26.89
C PRO A 60 -0.37 -1.53 -27.57
N ALA A 61 -0.27 -1.47 -28.90
CA ALA A 61 -0.81 -0.34 -29.68
C ALA A 61 -2.36 -0.24 -29.61
N ASP A 62 -3.01 -1.36 -29.34
CA ASP A 62 -4.46 -1.49 -29.18
C ASP A 62 -4.93 -1.46 -27.72
N ALA A 63 -4.05 -1.11 -26.76
CA ALA A 63 -4.45 -0.91 -25.39
C ALA A 63 -5.45 0.24 -25.30
N ALA A 64 -6.61 0.00 -24.71
CA ALA A 64 -7.60 1.02 -24.41
C ALA A 64 -7.16 1.90 -23.23
N PHE A 65 -6.47 1.30 -22.25
CA PHE A 65 -6.01 1.95 -21.04
C PHE A 65 -4.55 1.66 -20.74
N GLY A 66 -3.84 2.68 -20.23
CA GLY A 66 -2.50 2.57 -19.67
C GLY A 66 -2.46 3.04 -18.22
N VAL A 67 -1.83 2.25 -17.35
CA VAL A 67 -1.68 2.55 -15.91
C VAL A 67 -0.20 2.61 -15.58
N PHE A 68 0.28 3.80 -15.16
CA PHE A 68 1.69 4.01 -14.89
C PHE A 68 1.92 4.46 -13.45
N GLU A 69 2.80 3.75 -12.74
CA GLU A 69 3.30 4.17 -11.45
C GLU A 69 4.55 5.06 -11.66
N LEU A 70 4.57 6.25 -11.05
CA LEU A 70 5.70 7.18 -11.09
C LEU A 70 6.30 7.31 -9.70
N GLY A 71 7.52 6.81 -9.53
CA GLY A 71 8.31 6.89 -8.31
C GLY A 71 9.34 8.02 -8.34
N MET A 72 9.83 8.40 -7.17
CA MET A 72 10.93 9.33 -7.00
C MET A 72 11.72 9.03 -5.71
N ASN A 73 12.98 9.41 -5.72
CA ASN A 73 13.84 9.57 -4.54
C ASN A 73 14.24 11.05 -4.35
N HIS A 74 14.27 11.84 -5.44
CA HIS A 74 14.66 13.25 -5.42
C HIS A 74 13.65 14.10 -6.18
N ALA A 75 13.66 15.41 -5.90
CA ALA A 75 12.93 16.40 -6.70
C ALA A 75 13.45 16.40 -8.16
N GLY A 76 12.56 16.69 -9.11
CA GLY A 76 12.88 16.72 -10.54
C GLY A 76 12.76 15.37 -11.24
N GLU A 77 12.54 14.26 -10.54
CA GLU A 77 12.49 12.92 -11.14
C GLU A 77 11.13 12.59 -11.75
N ILE A 78 10.01 13.07 -11.19
CA ILE A 78 8.67 12.76 -11.70
C ILE A 78 8.32 13.56 -12.97
N ALA A 79 8.74 14.80 -13.08
CA ALA A 79 8.38 15.64 -14.22
C ALA A 79 8.81 15.05 -15.59
N PRO A 80 10.04 14.56 -15.78
CA PRO A 80 10.44 13.87 -17.02
C PRO A 80 9.61 12.62 -17.31
N LEU A 81 9.27 11.84 -16.27
CA LEU A 81 8.46 10.64 -16.42
C LEU A 81 7.03 11.00 -16.84
N SER A 82 6.45 12.02 -16.21
CA SER A 82 5.11 12.51 -16.54
C SER A 82 5.04 13.00 -17.99
N ARG A 83 6.04 13.78 -18.44
CA ARG A 83 6.12 14.27 -19.84
C ARG A 83 6.23 13.15 -20.87
N GLN A 84 6.83 12.02 -20.51
CA GLN A 84 6.89 10.84 -21.39
C GLN A 84 5.56 10.09 -21.42
N VAL A 85 4.92 9.91 -20.24
CA VAL A 85 3.67 9.19 -20.08
C VAL A 85 2.49 9.99 -20.64
N LYS A 86 2.49 11.33 -20.47
CA LYS A 86 1.41 12.26 -20.84
C LYS A 86 0.05 11.76 -20.32
N PRO A 87 -0.16 11.73 -19.00
CA PRO A 87 -1.36 11.16 -18.43
C PRO A 87 -2.59 12.04 -18.68
N ASP A 88 -3.71 11.42 -18.99
CA ASP A 88 -5.04 12.05 -19.03
C ASP A 88 -5.58 12.25 -17.60
N VAL A 89 -5.19 11.34 -16.68
CA VAL A 89 -5.53 11.40 -15.25
C VAL A 89 -4.28 11.20 -14.40
N ALA A 90 -4.08 12.05 -13.40
CA ALA A 90 -3.01 11.90 -12.42
C ALA A 90 -3.57 11.72 -11.02
N ILE A 91 -3.12 10.69 -10.29
CA ILE A 91 -3.48 10.43 -8.89
C ILE A 91 -2.28 10.72 -8.00
N ILE A 92 -2.48 11.51 -6.95
CA ILE A 92 -1.58 11.59 -5.81
C ILE A 92 -2.28 10.94 -4.61
N THR A 93 -1.85 9.73 -4.24
CA THR A 93 -2.51 8.94 -3.18
C THR A 93 -2.44 9.61 -1.83
N THR A 94 -1.24 9.99 -1.42
CA THR A 94 -0.99 10.72 -0.17
C THR A 94 0.41 11.35 -0.19
N VAL A 95 0.57 12.41 0.61
CA VAL A 95 1.87 13.03 0.90
C VAL A 95 2.15 12.86 2.38
N GLN A 96 3.26 12.24 2.71
CA GLN A 96 3.69 11.92 4.07
C GLN A 96 5.21 11.88 4.14
N ALA A 97 5.74 11.80 5.37
CA ALA A 97 7.17 11.65 5.63
C ALA A 97 7.71 10.34 5.03
N ALA A 98 8.25 10.43 3.82
CA ALA A 98 8.93 9.36 3.10
C ALA A 98 10.11 9.98 2.34
N HIS A 99 11.24 9.30 2.25
CA HIS A 99 12.45 9.82 1.59
C HIS A 99 12.97 11.14 2.20
N LEU A 100 12.71 11.41 3.49
CA LEU A 100 13.13 12.64 4.17
C LEU A 100 14.66 12.85 4.18
N GLU A 101 15.44 11.82 3.91
CA GLU A 101 16.88 11.94 3.69
C GLU A 101 17.21 12.86 2.51
N ASN A 102 16.36 12.88 1.49
CA ASN A 102 16.55 13.60 0.24
C ASN A 102 15.71 14.89 0.14
N PHE A 103 14.87 15.17 1.16
CA PHE A 103 13.97 16.32 1.15
C PHE A 103 14.04 17.11 2.45
N PRO A 104 14.07 18.46 2.37
CA PRO A 104 14.16 19.31 3.56
C PRO A 104 12.86 19.30 4.40
N SER A 105 11.73 18.91 3.81
CA SER A 105 10.42 18.90 4.48
C SER A 105 9.40 18.04 3.74
N VAL A 106 8.28 17.72 4.41
CA VAL A 106 7.14 17.04 3.79
C VAL A 106 6.48 17.94 2.71
N ALA A 107 6.55 19.27 2.86
CA ALA A 107 6.09 20.20 1.83
C ALA A 107 6.90 20.06 0.53
N ALA A 108 8.23 19.93 0.63
CA ALA A 108 9.07 19.67 -0.53
C ALA A 108 8.78 18.31 -1.20
N ILE A 109 8.34 17.31 -0.43
CA ILE A 109 7.84 16.04 -0.97
C ILE A 109 6.53 16.27 -1.74
N ALA A 110 5.63 17.15 -1.26
CA ALA A 110 4.40 17.51 -1.95
C ALA A 110 4.70 18.18 -3.29
N ASP A 111 5.65 19.13 -3.32
CA ASP A 111 6.08 19.82 -4.52
C ASP A 111 6.66 18.85 -5.56
N ALA A 112 7.53 17.94 -5.13
CA ALA A 112 8.09 16.91 -6.00
C ALA A 112 7.03 15.94 -6.55
N LYS A 113 5.99 15.59 -5.76
CA LYS A 113 4.89 14.76 -6.26
C LYS A 113 3.98 15.51 -7.21
N ALA A 114 3.81 16.83 -7.04
CA ALA A 114 3.07 17.69 -7.96
C ALA A 114 3.70 17.75 -9.36
N GLU A 115 4.98 17.39 -9.51
CA GLU A 115 5.64 17.23 -10.81
C GLU A 115 4.89 16.26 -11.75
N ILE A 116 4.02 15.38 -11.21
CA ILE A 116 3.18 14.48 -12.02
C ILE A 116 2.28 15.27 -13.00
N PHE A 117 1.95 16.50 -12.68
CA PHE A 117 1.13 17.35 -13.53
C PHE A 117 1.86 17.89 -14.76
N ALA A 118 3.20 17.87 -14.80
CA ALA A 118 4.03 18.47 -15.85
C ALA A 118 3.83 17.83 -17.25
N GLY A 119 3.28 16.64 -17.34
CA GLY A 119 2.99 15.93 -18.59
C GLY A 119 1.52 15.94 -18.99
N MET A 120 0.64 16.52 -18.18
CA MET A 120 -0.81 16.56 -18.43
C MET A 120 -1.19 17.67 -19.39
N SER A 121 -2.29 17.49 -20.12
CA SER A 121 -2.97 18.57 -20.84
C SER A 121 -3.93 19.32 -19.91
N SER A 122 -4.39 20.50 -20.34
CA SER A 122 -5.41 21.29 -19.62
C SER A 122 -6.74 20.55 -19.42
N ASP A 123 -7.06 19.62 -20.33
CA ASP A 123 -8.28 18.79 -20.25
C ASP A 123 -8.16 17.59 -19.30
N GLY A 124 -6.96 17.38 -18.75
CA GLY A 124 -6.69 16.30 -17.82
C GLY A 124 -7.37 16.48 -16.47
N VAL A 125 -7.42 15.39 -15.67
CA VAL A 125 -8.03 15.38 -14.34
C VAL A 125 -6.98 15.04 -13.28
N ALA A 126 -6.80 15.93 -12.30
CA ALA A 126 -6.04 15.64 -11.09
C ALA A 126 -6.94 15.02 -10.02
N VAL A 127 -6.57 13.85 -9.48
CA VAL A 127 -7.30 13.15 -8.42
C VAL A 127 -6.47 13.20 -7.13
N LEU A 128 -6.97 13.91 -6.12
CA LEU A 128 -6.21 14.31 -4.94
C LEU A 128 -6.92 13.90 -3.63
N ASN A 129 -6.12 13.49 -2.63
CA ASN A 129 -6.63 13.21 -1.30
C ASN A 129 -6.98 14.51 -0.56
N ARG A 130 -8.27 14.74 -0.31
CA ARG A 130 -8.76 15.96 0.34
C ARG A 130 -8.46 16.03 1.82
N ASP A 131 -8.29 14.87 2.46
CA ASP A 131 -7.97 14.78 3.88
C ASP A 131 -6.46 15.02 4.16
N ASN A 132 -5.65 15.13 3.08
CA ASN A 132 -4.21 15.36 3.23
C ASN A 132 -3.92 16.83 3.54
N PRO A 133 -3.05 17.14 4.52
CA PRO A 133 -2.69 18.54 4.87
C PRO A 133 -2.14 19.35 3.70
N HIS A 134 -1.52 18.69 2.71
CA HIS A 134 -0.95 19.33 1.51
C HIS A 134 -1.94 19.47 0.34
N TYR A 135 -3.25 19.14 0.54
CA TYR A 135 -4.26 19.22 -0.51
C TYR A 135 -4.31 20.58 -1.20
N ALA A 136 -4.34 21.66 -0.43
CA ALA A 136 -4.42 23.02 -0.98
C ALA A 136 -3.19 23.37 -1.85
N SER A 137 -1.99 23.00 -1.43
CA SER A 137 -0.76 23.16 -2.21
C SER A 137 -0.80 22.36 -3.51
N LEU A 138 -1.22 21.09 -3.46
CA LEU A 138 -1.35 20.26 -4.66
C LEU A 138 -2.37 20.81 -5.66
N VAL A 139 -3.49 21.37 -5.18
CA VAL A 139 -4.47 22.08 -6.01
C VAL A 139 -3.85 23.30 -6.68
N ALA A 140 -3.06 24.08 -5.94
CA ALA A 140 -2.36 25.25 -6.49
C ALA A 140 -1.37 24.85 -7.60
N HIS A 141 -0.57 23.81 -7.37
CA HIS A 141 0.33 23.25 -8.37
C HIS A 141 -0.41 22.77 -9.64
N ALA A 142 -1.50 22.04 -9.50
CA ALA A 142 -2.30 21.57 -10.63
C ALA A 142 -2.82 22.76 -11.47
N ARG A 143 -3.35 23.80 -10.81
CA ARG A 143 -3.84 25.01 -11.48
C ARG A 143 -2.72 25.78 -12.19
N THR A 144 -1.54 25.90 -11.58
CA THR A 144 -0.37 26.53 -12.20
C THR A 144 0.06 25.79 -13.47
N GLN A 145 -0.15 24.47 -13.55
CA GLN A 145 0.05 23.68 -14.77
C GLN A 145 -1.14 23.72 -15.74
N GLY A 146 -2.14 24.58 -15.50
CA GLY A 146 -3.31 24.76 -16.37
C GLY A 146 -4.41 23.69 -16.19
N ILE A 147 -4.31 22.81 -15.18
CA ILE A 147 -5.30 21.76 -14.96
C ILE A 147 -6.46 22.34 -14.16
N GLY A 148 -7.60 22.53 -14.83
CA GLY A 148 -8.83 23.05 -14.22
C GLY A 148 -9.69 21.99 -13.54
N ARG A 149 -9.62 20.72 -13.97
CA ARG A 149 -10.44 19.63 -13.45
C ARG A 149 -9.72 18.93 -12.32
N ILE A 150 -10.12 19.24 -11.07
CA ILE A 150 -9.53 18.66 -9.86
C ILE A 150 -10.63 17.95 -9.10
N TRP A 151 -10.52 16.63 -9.00
CA TRP A 151 -11.42 15.76 -8.24
C TRP A 151 -10.73 15.28 -6.97
N SER A 152 -11.50 15.14 -5.91
CA SER A 152 -10.98 14.82 -4.60
C SER A 152 -11.63 13.59 -3.99
N PHE A 153 -10.85 12.81 -3.24
CA PHE A 153 -11.34 11.68 -2.46
C PHE A 153 -11.00 11.88 -0.98
N GLY A 154 -11.80 11.32 -0.09
CA GLY A 154 -11.59 11.45 1.34
C GLY A 154 -12.86 11.23 2.16
N GLU A 155 -12.77 11.51 3.45
CA GLU A 155 -13.92 11.61 4.37
C GLU A 155 -14.50 13.02 4.42
N HIS A 156 -13.70 14.01 4.03
CA HIS A 156 -14.11 15.40 4.02
C HIS A 156 -15.44 15.58 3.27
N GLU A 157 -16.35 16.37 3.85
CA GLU A 157 -17.74 16.56 3.33
C GLU A 157 -17.79 16.99 1.86
N ARG A 158 -16.78 17.73 1.39
CA ARG A 158 -16.67 18.24 0.01
C ARG A 158 -15.83 17.36 -0.90
N ALA A 159 -15.52 16.12 -0.52
CA ALA A 159 -14.82 15.20 -1.39
C ALA A 159 -15.76 14.68 -2.49
N ASP A 160 -15.27 14.63 -3.74
CA ASP A 160 -16.03 14.12 -4.90
C ASP A 160 -16.27 12.60 -4.79
N ALA A 161 -15.31 11.85 -4.24
CA ALA A 161 -15.51 10.50 -3.75
C ALA A 161 -15.40 10.50 -2.24
N ARG A 162 -16.54 10.54 -1.55
CA ARG A 162 -16.60 10.65 -0.08
C ARG A 162 -16.85 9.30 0.56
N LEU A 163 -15.95 8.84 1.43
CA LEU A 163 -16.20 7.72 2.32
C LEU A 163 -17.27 8.12 3.37
N LEU A 164 -18.30 7.31 3.50
CA LEU A 164 -19.34 7.47 4.52
C LEU A 164 -19.17 6.47 5.66
N ASP A 165 -18.96 5.19 5.31
CA ASP A 165 -18.76 4.11 6.26
C ASP A 165 -17.92 2.97 5.67
N GLN A 166 -17.23 2.25 6.53
CA GLN A 166 -16.56 1.00 6.22
C GLN A 166 -16.68 0.03 7.38
N ARG A 167 -17.04 -1.22 7.10
CA ARG A 167 -17.16 -2.28 8.09
C ARG A 167 -16.70 -3.63 7.55
N ILE A 168 -16.27 -4.51 8.42
CA ILE A 168 -15.88 -5.87 8.03
C ILE A 168 -17.11 -6.77 8.15
N GLU A 169 -17.53 -7.36 7.03
CA GLU A 169 -18.63 -8.33 6.96
C GLU A 169 -18.12 -9.59 6.26
N ALA A 170 -18.31 -10.76 6.87
CA ALA A 170 -17.91 -12.06 6.33
C ALA A 170 -16.46 -12.10 5.80
N GLY A 171 -15.54 -11.37 6.43
CA GLY A 171 -14.12 -11.33 6.05
C GLY A 171 -13.76 -10.34 4.93
N ALA A 172 -14.74 -9.62 4.38
CA ALA A 172 -14.54 -8.55 3.41
C ALA A 172 -14.79 -7.17 4.04
N THR A 173 -14.13 -6.14 3.53
CA THR A 173 -14.42 -4.75 3.89
C THR A 173 -15.54 -4.24 2.99
N VAL A 174 -16.73 -4.03 3.55
CA VAL A 174 -17.85 -3.37 2.87
C VAL A 174 -17.71 -1.87 3.01
N VAL A 175 -17.83 -1.17 1.91
CA VAL A 175 -17.63 0.28 1.80
C VAL A 175 -18.94 0.94 1.35
N GLU A 176 -19.35 1.97 2.05
CA GLU A 176 -20.43 2.88 1.66
C GLU A 176 -19.83 4.27 1.39
N ALA A 177 -20.04 4.80 0.20
CA ALA A 177 -19.46 6.06 -0.23
C ALA A 177 -20.43 6.83 -1.13
N ARG A 178 -20.08 8.08 -1.44
CA ARG A 178 -20.69 8.87 -2.52
C ARG A 178 -19.66 9.17 -3.59
N LEU A 179 -20.02 9.02 -4.84
CA LEU A 179 -19.21 9.40 -5.99
C LEU A 179 -19.95 10.49 -6.76
N HIS A 180 -19.39 11.71 -6.77
CA HIS A 180 -20.06 12.91 -7.31
C HIS A 180 -21.49 13.08 -6.81
N GLY A 181 -21.72 12.83 -5.52
CA GLY A 181 -23.03 12.92 -4.87
C GLY A 181 -23.89 11.66 -4.98
N ALA A 182 -23.69 10.78 -5.96
CA ALA A 182 -24.41 9.51 -6.09
C ALA A 182 -23.91 8.46 -5.11
N PRO A 183 -24.79 7.69 -4.46
CA PRO A 183 -24.39 6.63 -3.56
C PRO A 183 -23.73 5.47 -4.32
N ILE A 184 -22.66 4.90 -3.76
CA ILE A 184 -22.01 3.70 -4.24
C ILE A 184 -21.69 2.78 -3.07
N ARG A 185 -21.91 1.48 -3.25
CA ARG A 185 -21.54 0.45 -2.28
C ARG A 185 -20.72 -0.62 -2.98
N PHE A 186 -19.62 -1.03 -2.38
CA PHE A 186 -18.75 -2.09 -2.90
C PHE A 186 -18.04 -2.83 -1.78
N SER A 187 -17.43 -3.96 -2.08
CA SER A 187 -16.68 -4.76 -1.13
C SER A 187 -15.24 -4.98 -1.60
N LEU A 188 -14.32 -5.05 -0.63
CA LEU A 188 -12.91 -5.32 -0.86
C LEU A 188 -12.49 -6.53 -0.03
N PRO A 189 -11.76 -7.51 -0.61
CA PRO A 189 -11.24 -8.65 0.14
C PRO A 189 -10.02 -8.31 1.00
N VAL A 190 -9.49 -7.09 0.85
CA VAL A 190 -8.30 -6.60 1.54
C VAL A 190 -8.71 -5.62 2.63
N PRO A 191 -8.29 -5.82 3.89
CA PRO A 191 -8.58 -4.90 4.97
C PRO A 191 -7.71 -3.64 4.90
N GLY A 192 -8.18 -2.58 5.53
CA GLY A 192 -7.42 -1.35 5.75
C GLY A 192 -8.06 -0.12 5.14
N ARG A 193 -8.24 0.92 5.98
CA ARG A 193 -8.83 2.20 5.57
C ARG A 193 -8.07 2.84 4.40
N HIS A 194 -6.74 2.73 4.38
CA HIS A 194 -5.91 3.25 3.29
C HIS A 194 -6.20 2.57 1.94
N VAL A 195 -6.57 1.28 1.93
CA VAL A 195 -6.96 0.57 0.71
C VAL A 195 -8.29 1.11 0.20
N VAL A 196 -9.27 1.31 1.11
CA VAL A 196 -10.57 1.91 0.78
C VAL A 196 -10.39 3.29 0.16
N MET A 197 -9.57 4.16 0.77
CA MET A 197 -9.28 5.51 0.27
C MET A 197 -8.66 5.47 -1.14
N ASN A 198 -7.71 4.58 -1.37
CA ASN A 198 -7.10 4.41 -2.68
C ASN A 198 -8.12 3.89 -3.72
N CYS A 199 -9.05 3.01 -3.32
CA CYS A 199 -10.12 2.54 -4.21
C CYS A 199 -11.10 3.66 -4.58
N LEU A 200 -11.38 4.62 -3.68
CA LEU A 200 -12.16 5.82 -4.04
C LEU A 200 -11.46 6.65 -5.12
N ALA A 201 -10.14 6.84 -5.02
CA ALA A 201 -9.35 7.49 -6.07
C ALA A 201 -9.40 6.72 -7.40
N VAL A 202 -9.36 5.37 -7.33
CA VAL A 202 -9.52 4.50 -8.51
C VAL A 202 -10.86 4.73 -9.20
N LEU A 203 -11.97 4.76 -8.46
CA LEU A 203 -13.30 4.97 -9.02
C LEU A 203 -13.43 6.34 -9.70
N LEU A 204 -12.86 7.41 -9.10
CA LEU A 204 -12.79 8.73 -9.75
C LEU A 204 -11.97 8.66 -11.05
N ALA A 205 -10.78 8.06 -11.01
CA ALA A 205 -9.92 7.99 -12.19
C ALA A 205 -10.56 7.18 -13.33
N VAL A 206 -11.26 6.08 -13.00
CA VAL A 206 -12.03 5.28 -13.98
C VAL A 206 -13.08 6.15 -14.66
N GLY A 207 -13.88 6.90 -13.90
CA GLY A 207 -14.88 7.83 -14.44
C GLY A 207 -14.25 8.94 -15.28
N ALA A 208 -13.12 9.51 -14.85
CA ALA A 208 -12.36 10.53 -15.59
C ALA A 208 -11.85 10.01 -16.94
N LEU A 209 -11.50 8.72 -17.02
CA LEU A 209 -11.10 8.05 -18.27
C LEU A 209 -12.33 7.64 -19.12
N GLY A 210 -13.57 7.97 -18.73
CA GLY A 210 -14.79 7.64 -19.44
C GLY A 210 -15.14 6.14 -19.40
N ALA A 211 -14.65 5.41 -18.41
CA ALA A 211 -15.08 4.04 -18.10
C ALA A 211 -16.14 4.06 -16.98
N ASP A 212 -16.80 2.94 -16.73
CA ASP A 212 -17.89 2.83 -15.76
C ASP A 212 -17.37 2.58 -14.33
N PRO A 213 -17.56 3.52 -13.37
CA PRO A 213 -17.16 3.32 -11.98
C PRO A 213 -17.94 2.21 -11.26
N VAL A 214 -19.16 1.88 -11.68
CA VAL A 214 -19.95 0.81 -11.06
C VAL A 214 -19.38 -0.55 -11.45
N ALA A 215 -19.05 -0.75 -12.71
CA ALA A 215 -18.35 -1.95 -13.19
C ALA A 215 -16.95 -2.08 -12.54
N ALA A 216 -16.24 -0.95 -12.35
CA ALA A 216 -14.98 -0.91 -11.63
C ALA A 216 -15.13 -1.34 -10.16
N ALA A 217 -16.13 -0.82 -9.45
CA ALA A 217 -16.44 -1.19 -8.07
C ALA A 217 -16.72 -2.70 -7.92
N ALA A 218 -17.46 -3.28 -8.86
CA ALA A 218 -17.69 -4.72 -8.91
C ALA A 218 -16.40 -5.52 -9.16
N ALA A 219 -15.51 -5.02 -10.02
CA ALA A 219 -14.22 -5.66 -10.29
C ALA A 219 -13.30 -5.64 -9.05
N LEU A 220 -13.32 -4.57 -8.25
CA LEU A 220 -12.51 -4.41 -7.03
C LEU A 220 -12.82 -5.47 -5.95
N ALA A 221 -13.97 -6.14 -6.00
CA ALA A 221 -14.27 -7.30 -5.15
C ALA A 221 -13.31 -8.50 -5.36
N ARG A 222 -12.51 -8.47 -6.44
CA ARG A 222 -11.47 -9.48 -6.75
C ARG A 222 -10.05 -8.97 -6.53
N LEU A 223 -9.90 -7.81 -5.86
CA LEU A 223 -8.59 -7.21 -5.59
C LEU A 223 -7.77 -8.14 -4.69
N ALA A 224 -6.71 -8.72 -5.24
CA ALA A 224 -5.82 -9.56 -4.46
C ALA A 224 -4.83 -8.72 -3.65
N PRO A 225 -4.54 -9.10 -2.40
CA PRO A 225 -3.47 -8.46 -1.65
C PRO A 225 -2.12 -8.74 -2.33
N LEU A 226 -1.23 -7.75 -2.34
CA LEU A 226 0.11 -7.89 -2.89
C LEU A 226 1.04 -8.52 -1.86
N LYS A 227 1.94 -9.40 -2.28
CA LYS A 227 2.96 -10.00 -1.39
C LYS A 227 3.68 -8.90 -0.61
N GLY A 228 3.73 -9.05 0.71
CA GLY A 228 4.33 -8.07 1.60
C GLY A 228 3.52 -6.79 1.83
N ARG A 229 2.26 -6.73 1.42
CA ARG A 229 1.40 -5.53 1.51
C ARG A 229 -0.02 -5.87 1.98
N GLY A 230 -0.13 -6.38 3.20
CA GLY A 230 -1.41 -6.68 3.85
C GLY A 230 -1.96 -8.08 3.55
N VAL A 231 -1.13 -9.01 3.06
CA VAL A 231 -1.55 -10.41 2.94
C VAL A 231 -1.78 -10.98 4.33
N VAL A 232 -2.96 -11.56 4.55
CA VAL A 232 -3.30 -12.24 5.80
C VAL A 232 -3.25 -13.74 5.58
N HIS A 233 -2.34 -14.39 6.30
CA HIS A 233 -2.21 -15.84 6.31
C HIS A 233 -2.79 -16.39 7.62
N ARG A 234 -3.52 -17.49 7.55
CA ARG A 234 -4.00 -18.20 8.72
C ARG A 234 -3.51 -19.64 8.65
N ILE A 235 -2.59 -19.97 9.52
CA ILE A 235 -1.92 -21.27 9.59
C ILE A 235 -2.30 -22.00 10.88
N ARG A 236 -2.10 -23.32 10.91
CA ARG A 236 -2.33 -24.17 12.10
C ARG A 236 -1.01 -24.51 12.76
N ILE A 237 -0.90 -24.21 14.03
CA ILE A 237 0.30 -24.51 14.80
C ILE A 237 -0.01 -25.27 16.08
N ALA A 238 0.92 -26.13 16.50
CA ALA A 238 0.91 -26.78 17.82
C ALA A 238 2.10 -26.31 18.65
N ARG A 239 1.84 -25.80 19.84
CA ARG A 239 2.89 -25.37 20.79
C ARG A 239 2.44 -25.47 22.24
N GLY A 240 3.35 -25.95 23.09
CA GLY A 240 3.11 -26.06 24.55
C GLY A 240 1.85 -26.86 24.88
N GLY A 241 1.61 -27.96 24.17
CA GLY A 241 0.42 -28.81 24.35
C GLY A 241 -0.89 -28.20 23.83
N ARG A 242 -0.84 -27.06 23.11
CA ARG A 242 -2.00 -26.38 22.52
C ARG A 242 -1.93 -26.42 21.02
N ARG A 243 -3.07 -26.65 20.37
CA ARG A 243 -3.25 -26.47 18.90
C ARG A 243 -4.20 -25.32 18.62
N GLY A 244 -3.98 -24.63 17.52
CA GLY A 244 -4.85 -23.54 17.09
C GLY A 244 -4.29 -22.74 15.93
N ALA A 245 -5.03 -21.73 15.50
CA ALA A 245 -4.61 -20.86 14.42
C ALA A 245 -3.58 -19.82 14.89
N LEU A 246 -2.59 -19.55 14.05
CA LEU A 246 -1.76 -18.34 14.08
C LEU A 246 -2.14 -17.50 12.86
N THR A 247 -2.44 -16.24 13.07
CA THR A 247 -2.68 -15.29 11.96
C THR A 247 -1.41 -14.47 11.74
N VAL A 248 -0.90 -14.44 10.50
CA VAL A 248 0.27 -13.65 10.10
C VAL A 248 -0.18 -12.59 9.09
N ILE A 249 0.05 -11.32 9.40
CA ILE A 249 -0.21 -10.17 8.52
C ILE A 249 1.14 -9.78 7.92
N ASP A 250 1.30 -10.06 6.63
CA ASP A 250 2.52 -9.77 5.88
C ASP A 250 2.51 -8.34 5.32
N GLU A 251 3.22 -7.45 5.97
CA GLU A 251 3.47 -6.05 5.58
C GLU A 251 4.97 -5.82 5.30
N SER A 252 5.72 -6.88 4.97
CA SER A 252 7.18 -6.93 4.98
C SER A 252 7.87 -6.22 3.79
N TYR A 253 7.10 -5.70 2.82
CA TYR A 253 7.69 -5.13 1.61
C TYR A 253 8.40 -3.80 1.84
N ASN A 254 7.77 -2.85 2.54
CA ASN A 254 8.36 -1.53 2.82
C ASN A 254 7.74 -0.89 4.07
N ALA A 255 8.42 0.10 4.65
CA ALA A 255 7.95 0.84 5.82
C ALA A 255 8.30 2.32 5.74
N ASN A 256 7.34 3.15 6.13
CA ASN A 256 7.51 4.53 6.54
C ASN A 256 6.54 4.80 7.70
N PRO A 257 6.66 5.90 8.47
CA PRO A 257 5.86 6.13 9.67
C PRO A 257 4.36 5.89 9.45
N ALA A 258 3.78 6.54 8.46
CA ALA A 258 2.35 6.43 8.18
C ALA A 258 1.91 5.03 7.73
N SER A 259 2.73 4.32 6.97
CA SER A 259 2.41 2.93 6.59
C SER A 259 2.55 1.96 7.77
N VAL A 260 3.40 2.25 8.75
CA VAL A 260 3.49 1.47 9.99
C VAL A 260 2.27 1.75 10.86
N GLU A 261 1.85 3.01 11.01
CA GLU A 261 0.62 3.36 11.73
C GLU A 261 -0.62 2.69 11.11
N ALA A 262 -0.75 2.72 9.78
CA ALA A 262 -1.83 2.02 9.08
C ALA A 262 -1.82 0.50 9.33
N ALA A 263 -0.64 -0.13 9.40
CA ALA A 263 -0.51 -1.54 9.70
C ALA A 263 -0.82 -1.85 11.18
N ILE A 264 -0.48 -0.95 12.10
CA ILE A 264 -0.88 -1.04 13.52
C ILE A 264 -2.41 -1.02 13.64
N ASP A 265 -3.10 -0.14 12.90
CA ASP A 265 -4.56 -0.09 12.87
C ASP A 265 -5.19 -1.39 12.34
N VAL A 266 -4.59 -1.99 11.30
CA VAL A 266 -5.03 -3.30 10.79
C VAL A 266 -4.86 -4.39 11.86
N LEU A 267 -3.69 -4.42 12.52
CA LEU A 267 -3.41 -5.36 13.60
C LEU A 267 -4.36 -5.19 14.79
N ALA A 268 -4.69 -3.94 15.16
CA ALA A 268 -5.61 -3.62 16.26
C ALA A 268 -7.03 -4.17 16.02
N ARG A 269 -7.48 -4.12 14.76
CA ARG A 269 -8.82 -4.61 14.35
C ARG A 269 -8.86 -6.08 14.00
N ALA A 270 -7.71 -6.74 13.88
CA ALA A 270 -7.65 -8.16 13.55
C ALA A 270 -8.28 -9.01 14.65
N GLN A 271 -9.10 -9.99 14.23
CA GLN A 271 -9.71 -10.95 15.15
C GLN A 271 -8.64 -11.87 15.72
N ARG A 272 -8.62 -11.99 17.03
CA ARG A 272 -7.76 -12.93 17.78
C ARG A 272 -8.58 -13.88 18.60
N ALA A 273 -8.01 -15.03 18.96
CA ALA A 273 -8.63 -15.94 19.92
C ALA A 273 -8.71 -15.27 21.31
N PRO A 274 -9.61 -15.70 22.21
CA PRO A 274 -9.80 -15.08 23.53
C PRO A 274 -8.52 -14.93 24.36
N ARG A 275 -7.56 -15.83 24.20
CA ARG A 275 -6.25 -15.82 24.88
C ARG A 275 -5.08 -15.53 23.94
N GLY A 276 -5.35 -15.16 22.69
CA GLY A 276 -4.35 -14.74 21.72
C GLY A 276 -3.89 -13.31 21.96
N ARG A 277 -2.71 -12.99 21.48
CA ARG A 277 -2.10 -11.66 21.61
C ARG A 277 -1.99 -11.01 20.22
N ARG A 278 -1.91 -9.69 20.21
CA ARG A 278 -1.47 -8.90 19.05
C ARG A 278 0.01 -8.63 19.19
N ILE A 279 0.77 -9.06 18.21
CA ILE A 279 2.24 -8.98 18.17
C ILE A 279 2.67 -8.18 16.96
N ALA A 280 3.48 -7.14 17.16
CA ALA A 280 4.14 -6.41 16.09
C ALA A 280 5.61 -6.84 15.99
N VAL A 281 6.08 -7.14 14.76
CA VAL A 281 7.48 -7.44 14.45
C VAL A 281 7.96 -6.39 13.46
N LEU A 282 8.81 -5.46 13.90
CA LEU A 282 9.15 -4.24 13.20
C LEU A 282 10.64 -4.15 12.89
N GLY A 283 10.97 -3.95 11.61
CA GLY A 283 12.31 -3.59 11.14
C GLY A 283 12.43 -2.09 10.85
N ASP A 284 13.65 -1.60 10.72
CA ASP A 284 13.95 -0.20 10.46
C ASP A 284 13.11 0.41 9.34
N MET A 285 12.67 1.65 9.55
CA MET A 285 12.17 2.54 8.51
C MET A 285 13.37 3.34 7.97
N LEU A 286 13.78 3.02 6.75
CA LEU A 286 14.94 3.65 6.09
C LEU A 286 14.56 4.97 5.40
N GLU A 287 15.56 5.73 4.97
CA GLU A 287 15.42 6.97 4.18
C GLU A 287 14.68 8.11 4.91
N LEU A 288 14.73 8.12 6.25
CA LEU A 288 14.09 9.15 7.09
C LEU A 288 15.04 10.26 7.55
N GLY A 289 16.33 10.17 7.18
CA GLY A 289 17.34 11.18 7.50
C GLY A 289 17.55 11.38 9.02
N PRO A 290 17.97 12.58 9.45
CA PRO A 290 18.30 12.86 10.86
C PRO A 290 17.14 12.68 11.83
N THR A 291 15.88 12.76 11.36
CA THR A 291 14.67 12.61 12.18
C THR A 291 14.30 11.14 12.45
N ALA A 292 15.00 10.19 11.82
CA ALA A 292 14.70 8.77 11.91
C ALA A 292 14.55 8.27 13.38
N PRO A 293 15.45 8.57 14.33
CA PRO A 293 15.28 8.07 15.69
C PRO A 293 14.01 8.56 16.37
N ALA A 294 13.65 9.84 16.17
CA ALA A 294 12.41 10.42 16.73
C ALA A 294 11.16 9.79 16.14
N LEU A 295 11.14 9.55 14.81
CA LEU A 295 10.04 8.90 14.13
C LEU A 295 9.86 7.43 14.55
N HIS A 296 10.95 6.71 14.81
CA HIS A 296 10.88 5.34 15.34
C HIS A 296 10.34 5.34 16.77
N ALA A 297 10.86 6.19 17.66
CA ALA A 297 10.40 6.32 19.02
C ALA A 297 8.91 6.71 19.09
N GLY A 298 8.46 7.56 18.17
CA GLY A 298 7.07 8.02 18.06
C GLY A 298 6.04 6.90 17.86
N LEU A 299 6.44 5.73 17.36
CA LEU A 299 5.56 4.58 17.19
C LEU A 299 5.10 3.96 18.52
N ALA A 300 5.77 4.24 19.64
CA ALA A 300 5.42 3.67 20.95
C ALA A 300 4.00 4.06 21.38
N GLY A 301 3.58 5.32 21.17
CA GLY A 301 2.24 5.81 21.48
C GLY A 301 1.15 5.07 20.69
N PRO A 302 1.19 5.07 19.35
CA PRO A 302 0.25 4.32 18.51
C PRO A 302 0.17 2.83 18.86
N LEU A 303 1.31 2.15 19.10
CA LEU A 303 1.33 0.73 19.49
C LEU A 303 0.63 0.49 20.83
N ALA A 304 0.85 1.35 21.82
CA ALA A 304 0.18 1.25 23.12
C ALA A 304 -1.32 1.54 23.02
N ALA A 305 -1.71 2.59 22.30
CA ALA A 305 -3.11 2.96 22.07
C ALA A 305 -3.90 1.87 21.33
N ALA A 306 -3.23 1.16 20.40
CA ALA A 306 -3.78 0.04 19.65
C ALA A 306 -3.91 -1.26 20.48
N GLY A 307 -3.44 -1.29 21.72
CA GLY A 307 -3.47 -2.48 22.58
C GLY A 307 -2.60 -3.63 22.07
N ILE A 308 -1.42 -3.30 21.50
CA ILE A 308 -0.45 -4.30 21.07
C ILE A 308 0.29 -4.83 22.31
N GLU A 309 0.23 -6.13 22.54
CA GLU A 309 0.75 -6.74 23.77
C GLU A 309 2.24 -7.08 23.72
N ARG A 310 2.79 -7.28 22.50
CA ARG A 310 4.23 -7.57 22.32
C ARG A 310 4.76 -6.91 21.05
N VAL A 311 5.95 -6.32 21.16
CA VAL A 311 6.65 -5.69 20.05
C VAL A 311 8.06 -6.27 19.99
N PHE A 312 8.40 -6.85 18.85
CA PHE A 312 9.74 -7.30 18.51
C PHE A 312 10.34 -6.31 17.51
N THR A 313 11.59 -5.93 17.69
CA THR A 313 12.22 -4.92 16.85
C THR A 313 13.57 -5.39 16.33
N CYS A 314 13.96 -4.99 15.13
CA CYS A 314 15.32 -5.19 14.64
C CYS A 314 15.84 -3.99 13.85
N GLY A 315 17.15 -3.80 13.93
CA GLY A 315 17.86 -2.75 13.25
C GLY A 315 18.28 -1.62 14.18
N LYS A 316 19.28 -0.85 13.74
CA LYS A 316 19.89 0.21 14.54
C LYS A 316 18.90 1.32 14.92
N LEU A 317 18.02 1.70 14.00
CA LEU A 317 17.07 2.79 14.20
C LEU A 317 15.93 2.37 15.13
N MET A 318 15.49 1.12 15.06
CA MET A 318 14.46 0.55 15.95
C MET A 318 14.89 0.48 17.43
N THR A 319 16.18 0.64 17.76
CA THR A 319 16.64 0.81 19.15
C THR A 319 15.93 1.99 19.83
N ALA A 320 15.58 3.05 19.08
CA ALA A 320 14.86 4.20 19.62
C ALA A 320 13.44 3.82 20.05
N LEU A 321 12.74 3.00 19.26
CA LEU A 321 11.43 2.45 19.62
C LEU A 321 11.53 1.51 20.81
N GLU A 322 12.50 0.59 20.81
CA GLU A 322 12.69 -0.38 21.91
C GLU A 322 12.84 0.33 23.27
N ARG A 323 13.59 1.44 23.30
CA ARG A 323 13.76 2.25 24.52
C ARG A 323 12.49 2.99 24.91
N ALA A 324 11.69 3.45 23.96
CA ALA A 324 10.46 4.21 24.19
C ALA A 324 9.27 3.31 24.62
N LEU A 325 9.30 2.01 24.29
CA LEU A 325 8.25 1.07 24.65
C LEU A 325 8.19 0.82 26.16
N PRO A 326 6.97 0.71 26.73
CA PRO A 326 6.79 0.16 28.08
C PRO A 326 7.46 -1.20 28.22
N PRO A 327 8.15 -1.51 29.33
CA PRO A 327 8.86 -2.78 29.51
C PRO A 327 7.96 -4.01 29.28
N ALA A 328 6.70 -3.94 29.68
CA ALA A 328 5.72 -5.03 29.50
C ALA A 328 5.42 -5.34 28.03
N MET A 329 5.61 -4.38 27.10
CA MET A 329 5.38 -4.57 25.67
C MET A 329 6.61 -5.11 24.94
N ARG A 330 7.81 -4.99 25.50
CA ARG A 330 9.05 -5.40 24.85
C ARG A 330 9.10 -6.91 24.68
N GLY A 331 9.10 -7.37 23.44
CA GLY A 331 9.28 -8.78 23.07
C GLY A 331 10.74 -9.17 22.93
N GLY A 332 11.56 -8.24 22.44
CA GLY A 332 12.98 -8.36 22.22
C GLY A 332 13.45 -7.49 21.06
N HIS A 333 14.76 -7.22 21.04
CA HIS A 333 15.44 -6.43 20.02
C HIS A 333 16.67 -7.18 19.50
N ALA A 334 16.93 -7.10 18.18
CA ALA A 334 18.08 -7.70 17.54
C ALA A 334 18.73 -6.75 16.52
N ALA A 335 19.96 -7.06 16.12
CA ALA A 335 20.68 -6.24 15.14
C ALA A 335 20.03 -6.26 13.75
N ASP A 336 19.42 -7.38 13.36
CA ASP A 336 18.77 -7.59 12.08
C ASP A 336 17.62 -8.61 12.18
N SER A 337 16.92 -8.83 11.07
CA SER A 337 15.78 -9.77 11.01
C SER A 337 16.19 -11.23 11.23
N ALA A 338 17.39 -11.62 10.84
CA ALA A 338 17.88 -12.99 11.02
C ALA A 338 18.14 -13.30 12.50
N ALA A 339 18.77 -12.37 13.22
CA ALA A 339 18.99 -12.49 14.66
C ALA A 339 17.67 -12.37 15.47
N LEU A 340 16.67 -11.63 14.95
CA LEU A 340 15.36 -11.49 15.58
C LEU A 340 14.52 -12.76 15.45
N LEU A 341 14.64 -13.47 14.34
CA LEU A 341 13.81 -14.60 13.95
C LEU A 341 13.65 -15.68 15.07
N PRO A 342 14.71 -16.19 15.71
CA PRO A 342 14.56 -17.19 16.77
C PRO A 342 13.70 -16.69 17.94
N MET A 343 13.80 -15.39 18.29
CA MET A 343 13.05 -14.78 19.38
C MET A 343 11.55 -14.73 19.06
N VAL A 344 11.20 -14.34 17.84
CA VAL A 344 9.82 -14.29 17.36
C VAL A 344 9.22 -15.71 17.33
N LEU A 345 9.94 -16.66 16.71
CA LEU A 345 9.50 -18.05 16.64
C LEU A 345 9.31 -18.67 18.03
N ALA A 346 10.16 -18.37 19.01
CA ALA A 346 10.02 -18.87 20.38
C ALA A 346 8.80 -18.29 21.10
N ALA A 347 8.39 -17.08 20.75
CA ALA A 347 7.34 -16.34 21.45
C ALA A 347 5.92 -16.62 20.97
N VAL A 348 5.72 -16.95 19.69
CA VAL A 348 4.36 -17.12 19.09
C VAL A 348 3.63 -18.33 19.63
N ARG A 349 2.32 -18.21 19.76
CA ARG A 349 1.43 -19.24 20.34
C ARG A 349 0.15 -19.37 19.51
N PRO A 350 -0.53 -20.52 19.58
CA PRO A 350 -1.87 -20.66 19.02
C PRO A 350 -2.82 -19.57 19.52
N GLY A 351 -3.50 -18.92 18.59
CA GLY A 351 -4.42 -17.81 18.85
C GLY A 351 -3.84 -16.41 18.66
N ASP A 352 -2.52 -16.27 18.51
CA ASP A 352 -1.88 -14.98 18.28
C ASP A 352 -2.15 -14.42 16.88
N VAL A 353 -2.08 -13.10 16.75
CA VAL A 353 -2.02 -12.37 15.48
C VAL A 353 -0.69 -11.64 15.42
N VAL A 354 0.10 -11.91 14.40
CA VAL A 354 1.44 -11.34 14.23
C VAL A 354 1.46 -10.49 12.96
N MET A 355 1.85 -9.24 13.06
CA MET A 355 2.12 -8.36 11.92
C MET A 355 3.63 -8.17 11.77
N VAL A 356 4.14 -8.33 10.54
CA VAL A 356 5.57 -8.19 10.22
C VAL A 356 5.75 -7.05 9.24
N LYS A 357 6.52 -6.01 9.62
CA LYS A 357 6.74 -4.83 8.77
C LYS A 357 8.15 -4.25 8.93
N GLY A 358 8.72 -3.74 7.82
CA GLY A 358 9.99 -3.04 7.77
C GLY A 358 10.28 -2.53 6.36
N SER A 359 11.24 -1.63 6.22
CA SER A 359 11.73 -1.23 4.91
C SER A 359 12.34 -2.43 4.16
N LEU A 360 12.37 -2.37 2.83
CA LEU A 360 12.90 -3.46 2.00
C LEU A 360 14.31 -3.88 2.44
N GLY A 361 15.16 -2.89 2.78
CA GLY A 361 16.52 -3.13 3.30
C GLY A 361 16.57 -3.81 4.67
N SER A 362 15.51 -3.77 5.46
CA SER A 362 15.42 -4.47 6.76
C SER A 362 15.14 -5.96 6.60
N ARG A 363 14.85 -6.44 5.37
CA ARG A 363 14.70 -7.86 5.00
C ARG A 363 13.73 -8.63 5.89
N MET A 364 12.53 -8.10 6.09
CA MET A 364 11.53 -8.72 6.99
C MET A 364 10.81 -9.92 6.38
N ALA A 365 10.84 -10.12 5.08
CA ALA A 365 10.18 -11.24 4.39
C ALA A 365 10.62 -12.64 4.92
N PRO A 366 11.90 -12.93 5.25
CA PRO A 366 12.30 -14.19 5.85
C PRO A 366 11.61 -14.49 7.19
N VAL A 367 11.25 -13.47 7.97
CA VAL A 367 10.49 -13.66 9.22
C VAL A 367 9.08 -14.15 8.91
N VAL A 368 8.44 -13.59 7.88
CA VAL A 368 7.14 -14.07 7.41
C VAL A 368 7.23 -15.52 6.93
N GLU A 369 8.18 -15.83 6.07
CA GLU A 369 8.40 -17.17 5.51
C GLU A 369 8.62 -18.22 6.63
N ALA A 370 9.42 -17.89 7.64
CA ALA A 370 9.65 -18.79 8.76
C ALA A 370 8.43 -18.95 9.69
N LEU A 371 7.61 -17.90 9.85
CA LEU A 371 6.33 -18.04 10.57
C LEU A 371 5.37 -18.94 9.80
N LEU A 372 5.29 -18.81 8.48
CA LEU A 372 4.44 -19.67 7.64
C LEU A 372 4.92 -21.13 7.60
N ALA A 373 6.22 -21.36 7.70
CA ALA A 373 6.79 -22.71 7.79
C ALA A 373 6.41 -23.47 9.09
N LEU A 374 5.78 -22.80 10.07
CA LEU A 374 5.22 -23.47 11.26
C LEU A 374 3.89 -24.17 10.98
N ASP A 375 3.34 -24.07 9.77
CA ASP A 375 2.05 -24.65 9.42
C ASP A 375 2.11 -26.19 9.46
N GLU A 376 1.34 -26.81 10.34
CA GLU A 376 1.23 -28.27 10.44
C GLU A 376 0.61 -28.89 9.17
N ASP A 377 -0.34 -28.18 8.53
CA ASP A 377 -1.04 -28.68 7.35
C ASP A 377 -0.11 -28.70 6.11
N ALA A 378 0.95 -27.88 6.07
CA ALA A 378 1.95 -27.90 4.99
C ALA A 378 2.79 -29.20 4.96
N HIS A 379 2.87 -29.93 6.06
CA HIS A 379 3.63 -31.17 6.19
C HIS A 379 2.76 -32.44 6.01
N GLU A 380 1.44 -32.31 5.92
CA GLU A 380 0.49 -33.43 5.75
C GLU A 380 0.08 -33.68 4.28
N THR A 381 0.69 -33.02 3.28
CA THR A 381 0.38 -33.32 1.88
C THR A 381 0.91 -34.73 1.54
N PRO A 382 0.06 -35.75 1.29
CA PRO A 382 0.52 -37.09 0.93
C PRO A 382 1.23 -37.02 -0.43
N PRO A 383 2.23 -37.86 -0.66
CA PRO A 383 2.89 -37.96 -1.97
C PRO A 383 1.83 -38.29 -3.03
N PRO A 384 1.98 -37.77 -4.26
CA PRO A 384 1.06 -38.06 -5.35
C PRO A 384 0.97 -39.58 -5.51
N ARG A 385 -0.25 -40.14 -5.43
CA ARG A 385 -0.49 -41.56 -5.70
C ARG A 385 0.09 -41.86 -7.06
N ALA A 386 1.08 -42.74 -7.10
CA ALA A 386 1.61 -43.30 -8.34
C ALA A 386 0.41 -43.87 -9.13
N ALA A 387 0.17 -43.34 -10.32
CA ALA A 387 -0.78 -43.91 -11.24
C ALA A 387 -0.26 -45.30 -11.61
N ASN A 388 -0.82 -46.35 -10.97
CA ASN A 388 -0.63 -47.71 -11.42
C ASN A 388 -1.23 -47.81 -12.80
N GLY A 389 -0.37 -47.90 -13.81
CA GLY A 389 -0.74 -48.30 -15.15
C GLY A 389 -1.30 -49.73 -15.15
N LYS A 390 -2.42 -49.86 -15.83
CA LYS A 390 -2.79 -51.07 -16.57
C LYS A 390 -3.25 -50.65 -17.94
#